data_34c821171f35a3875a96d712e0d6effc
#
_entry.id   34c821171f35a3875a96d712e0d6effc
#
_cell.length_a   1.000
_cell.length_b   1.000
_cell.length_c   1.000
_cell.angle_alpha   90.00
_cell.angle_beta   90.00
_cell.angle_gamma   90.00
#
_symmetry.space_group_name_H-M   'P 1'
#
loop_
_entity.id
_entity.type
_entity.pdbx_description
1 polymer ?
#
loop_
_entity_poly.entity_id
_entity_poly.type
_entity_poly.pdbx_seq_one_letter_code
_entity_poly.pdbx_strand_id
1 'polypeptide(L)'
;MTILEQAAQLLHEEARAIEELSSRLDHNFVNAVNMILACKGRVVCTGMGKSGHIGRKIAATLASTGTPALFMHPGEGVHGDLGMITEDDVVLAFSNSGETGEIISILPSLRRIGAKLICVVGKPESTLAKNSDIVLLAEVEREACPLGLAPTTSTTVALALGDALAVCLLERHHFTPENFAVFHPGGSLGRKLLLTVENIMHGGEDNPTVFKGATVRDALFVMTEKGLGATNVIDEDGHLLGLVTDGDVRRGLDSGSNFLEWPVEDMMTAMPRTITKDKLAAEALHLMEKNQPRPITVLPVVDGNNVCLGIVHITDLLRRGIV
;
A
#
# COMPACT_ATOMS: atom_id res chain seq x y z
N MET A 1 6.40 -43.01 4.99
CA MET A 1 6.02 -41.58 5.22
C MET A 1 5.05 -41.19 4.15
N THR A 2 3.90 -40.65 4.51
CA THR A 2 2.92 -40.10 3.58
C THR A 2 3.40 -38.74 3.04
N ILE A 3 2.79 -38.28 1.95
CA ILE A 3 3.09 -36.94 1.39
C ILE A 3 2.87 -35.83 2.43
N LEU A 4 1.80 -35.95 3.24
CA LEU A 4 1.52 -34.97 4.31
C LEU A 4 2.56 -34.97 5.42
N GLU A 5 3.02 -36.14 5.82
CA GLU A 5 4.10 -36.27 6.83
C GLU A 5 5.42 -35.68 6.32
N GLN A 6 5.76 -35.91 5.03
CA GLN A 6 6.95 -35.32 4.41
C GLN A 6 6.86 -33.78 4.36
N ALA A 7 5.71 -33.25 3.94
CA ALA A 7 5.49 -31.82 3.88
C ALA A 7 5.57 -31.18 5.29
N ALA A 8 4.92 -31.80 6.29
CA ALA A 8 4.97 -31.32 7.67
C ALA A 8 6.38 -31.35 8.24
N GLN A 9 7.15 -32.39 7.97
CA GLN A 9 8.55 -32.51 8.41
C GLN A 9 9.40 -31.35 7.83
N LEU A 10 9.28 -31.07 6.52
CA LEU A 10 10.00 -29.96 5.88
C LEU A 10 9.66 -28.62 6.53
N LEU A 11 8.37 -28.33 6.73
CA LEU A 11 7.95 -27.09 7.37
C LEU A 11 8.47 -26.95 8.80
N HIS A 12 8.52 -28.05 9.56
CA HIS A 12 9.10 -28.04 10.91
C HIS A 12 10.63 -27.81 10.88
N GLU A 13 11.34 -28.39 9.92
CA GLU A 13 12.79 -28.17 9.78
C GLU A 13 13.09 -26.70 9.45
N GLU A 14 12.33 -26.06 8.55
CA GLU A 14 12.48 -24.64 8.23
C GLU A 14 12.12 -23.74 9.42
N ALA A 15 11.01 -24.02 10.11
CA ALA A 15 10.60 -23.27 11.30
C ALA A 15 11.69 -23.32 12.39
N ARG A 16 12.26 -24.52 12.66
CA ARG A 16 13.35 -24.67 13.62
C ARG A 16 14.58 -23.86 13.23
N ALA A 17 14.94 -23.83 11.95
CA ALA A 17 16.08 -23.05 11.50
C ALA A 17 15.88 -21.52 11.68
N ILE A 18 14.64 -21.02 11.57
CA ILE A 18 14.30 -19.62 11.88
C ILE A 18 14.40 -19.36 13.39
N GLU A 19 13.95 -20.27 14.25
CA GLU A 19 14.08 -20.15 15.70
C GLU A 19 15.57 -20.11 16.13
N GLU A 20 16.38 -20.97 15.54
CA GLU A 20 17.83 -21.00 15.76
C GLU A 20 18.49 -19.69 15.29
N LEU A 21 18.08 -19.15 14.13
CA LEU A 21 18.54 -17.85 13.65
C LEU A 21 18.19 -16.74 14.66
N SER A 22 16.96 -16.70 15.16
CA SER A 22 16.52 -15.67 16.10
C SER A 22 17.36 -15.65 17.39
N SER A 23 17.78 -16.81 17.87
CA SER A 23 18.63 -16.94 19.06
C SER A 23 20.09 -16.53 18.84
N ARG A 24 20.53 -16.45 17.58
CA ARG A 24 21.91 -16.10 17.18
C ARG A 24 22.06 -14.67 16.67
N LEU A 25 20.97 -13.87 16.66
CA LEU A 25 21.06 -12.45 16.31
C LEU A 25 22.00 -11.72 17.28
N ASP A 26 22.93 -10.97 16.73
CA ASP A 26 23.99 -10.28 17.45
C ASP A 26 24.10 -8.79 17.10
N HIS A 27 25.14 -8.14 17.59
CA HIS A 27 25.39 -6.73 17.30
C HIS A 27 25.62 -6.43 15.82
N ASN A 28 25.99 -7.40 14.99
CA ASN A 28 26.12 -7.19 13.54
C ASN A 28 24.77 -6.87 12.90
N PHE A 29 23.66 -7.45 13.39
CA PHE A 29 22.34 -7.10 12.93
C PHE A 29 21.99 -5.65 13.25
N VAL A 30 22.28 -5.20 14.48
CA VAL A 30 22.09 -3.79 14.89
C VAL A 30 22.96 -2.86 14.03
N ASN A 31 24.21 -3.23 13.79
CA ASN A 31 25.13 -2.45 12.96
C ASN A 31 24.65 -2.36 11.51
N ALA A 32 24.07 -3.43 10.95
CA ALA A 32 23.49 -3.44 9.62
C ALA A 32 22.30 -2.49 9.51
N VAL A 33 21.36 -2.52 10.47
CA VAL A 33 20.26 -1.56 10.55
C VAL A 33 20.79 -0.13 10.60
N ASN A 34 21.73 0.17 11.47
CA ASN A 34 22.31 1.51 11.62
C ASN A 34 23.06 1.97 10.37
N MET A 35 23.79 1.06 9.69
CA MET A 35 24.48 1.38 8.44
C MET A 35 23.49 1.75 7.33
N ILE A 36 22.37 1.02 7.22
CA ILE A 36 21.33 1.33 6.22
C ILE A 36 20.60 2.62 6.59
N LEU A 37 20.31 2.88 7.87
CA LEU A 37 19.70 4.15 8.31
C LEU A 37 20.60 5.37 8.01
N ALA A 38 21.90 5.20 8.06
CA ALA A 38 22.87 6.25 7.75
C ALA A 38 23.16 6.38 6.24
N CYS A 39 22.64 5.48 5.41
CA CYS A 39 22.83 5.47 3.97
C CYS A 39 22.16 6.71 3.33
N LYS A 40 22.95 7.45 2.54
CA LYS A 40 22.45 8.64 1.82
C LYS A 40 21.92 8.29 0.43
N GLY A 41 22.35 7.14 -0.11
CA GLY A 41 21.93 6.61 -1.39
C GLY A 41 20.81 5.58 -1.25
N ARG A 42 21.04 4.39 -1.80
CA ARG A 42 20.07 3.28 -1.84
C ARG A 42 20.68 2.00 -1.30
N VAL A 43 19.83 1.04 -0.92
CA VAL A 43 20.25 -0.33 -0.69
C VAL A 43 20.23 -1.09 -2.00
N VAL A 44 21.39 -1.56 -2.45
CA VAL A 44 21.54 -2.36 -3.66
C VAL A 44 21.64 -3.82 -3.28
N CYS A 45 20.52 -4.56 -3.37
CA CYS A 45 20.52 -6.00 -3.13
C CYS A 45 21.13 -6.74 -4.32
N THR A 46 21.93 -7.76 -4.06
CA THR A 46 22.53 -8.60 -5.10
C THR A 46 22.61 -10.06 -4.68
N GLY A 47 22.62 -10.99 -5.63
CA GLY A 47 22.68 -12.44 -5.40
C GLY A 47 22.46 -13.23 -6.68
N MET A 48 22.93 -14.49 -6.70
CA MET A 48 22.76 -15.42 -7.83
C MET A 48 21.69 -16.49 -7.52
N GLY A 49 21.01 -16.95 -8.59
CA GLY A 49 20.04 -18.06 -8.51
C GLY A 49 18.99 -17.88 -7.45
N LYS A 50 18.80 -18.84 -6.56
CA LYS A 50 17.79 -18.78 -5.48
C LYS A 50 18.07 -17.62 -4.51
N SER A 51 19.33 -17.38 -4.12
CA SER A 51 19.72 -16.24 -3.30
C SER A 51 19.43 -14.91 -3.99
N GLY A 52 19.57 -14.83 -5.32
CA GLY A 52 19.17 -13.66 -6.11
C GLY A 52 17.68 -13.41 -6.08
N HIS A 53 16.83 -14.45 -6.14
CA HIS A 53 15.38 -14.29 -5.98
C HIS A 53 15.00 -13.76 -4.60
N ILE A 54 15.68 -14.24 -3.53
CA ILE A 54 15.53 -13.67 -2.19
C ILE A 54 15.97 -12.20 -2.16
N GLY A 55 17.13 -11.87 -2.72
CA GLY A 55 17.60 -10.49 -2.81
C GLY A 55 16.63 -9.56 -3.54
N ARG A 56 16.00 -10.02 -4.65
CA ARG A 56 14.94 -9.26 -5.35
C ARG A 56 13.72 -9.01 -4.46
N LYS A 57 13.28 -10.04 -3.72
CA LYS A 57 12.14 -9.90 -2.80
C LYS A 57 12.48 -8.90 -1.69
N ILE A 58 13.65 -8.96 -1.11
CA ILE A 58 14.06 -8.04 -0.05
C ILE A 58 14.21 -6.61 -0.57
N ALA A 59 14.78 -6.41 -1.76
CA ALA A 59 14.81 -5.08 -2.39
C ALA A 59 13.40 -4.49 -2.56
N ALA A 60 12.45 -5.30 -3.04
CA ALA A 60 11.06 -4.87 -3.18
C ALA A 60 10.41 -4.55 -1.83
N THR A 61 10.65 -5.37 -0.80
CA THR A 61 10.14 -5.14 0.56
C THR A 61 10.70 -3.84 1.13
N LEU A 62 12.02 -3.63 1.08
CA LEU A 62 12.67 -2.39 1.53
C LEU A 62 12.09 -1.16 0.83
N ALA A 63 12.00 -1.18 -0.51
CA ALA A 63 11.46 -0.07 -1.29
C ALA A 63 10.00 0.24 -0.91
N SER A 64 9.18 -0.78 -0.69
CA SER A 64 7.76 -0.63 -0.32
C SER A 64 7.54 -0.23 1.13
N THR A 65 8.56 -0.33 1.98
CA THR A 65 8.51 0.00 3.41
C THR A 65 9.35 1.22 3.81
N GLY A 66 9.72 2.06 2.81
CA GLY A 66 10.32 3.37 3.07
C GLY A 66 11.84 3.42 2.98
N THR A 67 12.52 2.32 2.70
CA THR A 67 13.96 2.29 2.45
C THR A 67 14.21 2.19 0.94
N PRO A 68 14.74 3.21 0.25
CA PRO A 68 15.02 3.16 -1.18
C PRO A 68 15.95 1.99 -1.51
N ALA A 69 15.48 1.06 -2.33
CA ALA A 69 16.25 -0.14 -2.67
C ALA A 69 16.00 -0.59 -4.11
N LEU A 70 17.00 -1.28 -4.67
CA LEU A 70 16.89 -1.93 -5.97
C LEU A 70 17.66 -3.26 -5.96
N PHE A 71 17.45 -4.07 -6.98
CA PHE A 71 18.20 -5.30 -7.18
C PHE A 71 19.12 -5.16 -8.39
N MET A 72 20.40 -5.49 -8.22
CA MET A 72 21.40 -5.63 -9.29
C MET A 72 21.80 -7.10 -9.42
N HIS A 73 21.70 -7.66 -10.61
CA HIS A 73 22.18 -9.00 -10.88
C HIS A 73 23.72 -8.98 -10.98
N PRO A 74 24.48 -9.80 -10.20
CA PRO A 74 25.94 -9.67 -10.18
C PRO A 74 26.60 -10.05 -11.52
N GLY A 75 25.97 -10.91 -12.32
CA GLY A 75 26.39 -11.19 -13.70
C GLY A 75 26.33 -9.96 -14.62
N GLU A 76 25.30 -9.11 -14.50
CA GLU A 76 25.21 -7.84 -15.23
C GLU A 76 26.18 -6.79 -14.65
N GLY A 77 26.46 -6.90 -13.34
CA GLY A 77 27.44 -6.05 -12.66
C GLY A 77 28.82 -6.08 -13.35
N VAL A 78 29.32 -7.26 -13.76
CA VAL A 78 30.60 -7.36 -14.48
C VAL A 78 30.54 -6.80 -15.89
N HIS A 79 29.34 -6.53 -16.43
CA HIS A 79 29.14 -6.00 -17.78
C HIS A 79 28.69 -4.52 -17.80
N GLY A 80 28.73 -3.84 -16.66
CA GLY A 80 28.52 -2.40 -16.61
C GLY A 80 27.50 -1.89 -15.58
N ASP A 81 26.58 -2.76 -15.08
CA ASP A 81 25.54 -2.34 -14.12
C ASP A 81 26.11 -1.85 -12.78
N LEU A 82 27.39 -2.12 -12.48
CA LEU A 82 28.10 -1.48 -11.37
C LEU A 82 28.09 0.06 -11.45
N GLY A 83 27.91 0.63 -12.65
CA GLY A 83 27.75 2.06 -12.83
C GLY A 83 26.53 2.68 -12.14
N MET A 84 25.55 1.87 -11.71
CA MET A 84 24.41 2.37 -10.93
C MET A 84 24.66 2.47 -9.42
N ILE A 85 25.84 2.00 -8.95
CA ILE A 85 26.25 2.02 -7.54
C ILE A 85 27.18 3.22 -7.29
N THR A 86 26.96 3.91 -6.20
CA THR A 86 27.75 5.06 -5.75
C THR A 86 28.35 4.82 -4.36
N GLU A 87 29.25 5.68 -3.91
CA GLU A 87 29.85 5.63 -2.58
C GLU A 87 28.84 5.87 -1.45
N ASP A 88 27.70 6.48 -1.77
CA ASP A 88 26.59 6.74 -0.82
C ASP A 88 25.66 5.54 -0.61
N ASP A 89 25.81 4.48 -1.44
CA ASP A 89 24.97 3.29 -1.41
C ASP A 89 25.48 2.23 -0.41
N VAL A 90 24.55 1.38 0.03
CA VAL A 90 24.87 0.14 0.79
C VAL A 90 24.51 -1.06 -0.08
N VAL A 91 25.49 -1.91 -0.35
CA VAL A 91 25.27 -3.18 -1.05
C VAL A 91 24.91 -4.27 -0.04
N LEU A 92 23.80 -4.97 -0.27
CA LEU A 92 23.33 -6.12 0.53
C LEU A 92 23.42 -7.38 -0.33
N ALA A 93 24.48 -8.17 -0.12
CA ALA A 93 24.81 -9.33 -0.93
C ALA A 93 24.32 -10.64 -0.27
N PHE A 94 23.57 -11.45 -1.03
CA PHE A 94 23.04 -12.74 -0.59
C PHE A 94 23.81 -13.89 -1.25
N SER A 95 24.48 -14.74 -0.44
CA SER A 95 25.17 -15.93 -0.92
C SER A 95 25.35 -16.95 0.19
N ASN A 96 24.62 -18.06 0.15
CA ASN A 96 24.72 -19.10 1.20
C ASN A 96 26.16 -19.62 1.36
N SER A 97 26.85 -19.95 0.26
CA SER A 97 28.25 -20.38 0.31
C SER A 97 29.24 -19.27 0.63
N GLY A 98 28.88 -18.01 0.28
CA GLY A 98 29.79 -16.87 0.28
C GLY A 98 30.96 -16.97 -0.72
N GLU A 99 30.89 -17.94 -1.66
CA GLU A 99 31.90 -18.24 -2.68
C GLU A 99 31.34 -18.14 -4.12
N THR A 100 30.21 -17.44 -4.30
CA THR A 100 29.59 -17.24 -5.62
C THR A 100 30.50 -16.40 -6.50
N GLY A 101 31.01 -17.00 -7.60
CA GLY A 101 32.04 -16.39 -8.46
C GLY A 101 31.66 -15.00 -8.98
N GLU A 102 30.42 -14.81 -9.43
CA GLU A 102 29.92 -13.55 -9.96
C GLU A 102 29.90 -12.45 -8.89
N ILE A 103 29.57 -12.77 -7.65
CA ILE A 103 29.60 -11.80 -6.53
C ILE A 103 31.05 -11.47 -6.18
N ILE A 104 31.92 -12.48 -6.09
CA ILE A 104 33.33 -12.28 -5.77
C ILE A 104 34.01 -11.44 -6.83
N SER A 105 33.68 -11.62 -8.11
CA SER A 105 34.29 -10.86 -9.22
C SER A 105 34.01 -9.35 -9.18
N ILE A 106 32.90 -8.92 -8.57
CA ILE A 106 32.56 -7.50 -8.45
C ILE A 106 33.11 -6.82 -7.19
N LEU A 107 33.62 -7.58 -6.20
CA LEU A 107 34.12 -7.04 -4.92
C LEU A 107 35.23 -5.97 -5.09
N PRO A 108 36.25 -6.17 -5.97
CA PRO A 108 37.26 -5.14 -6.18
C PRO A 108 36.71 -3.82 -6.67
N SER A 109 35.69 -3.88 -7.55
CA SER A 109 35.02 -2.70 -8.07
C SER A 109 34.17 -2.01 -7.01
N LEU A 110 33.41 -2.75 -6.20
CA LEU A 110 32.65 -2.19 -5.09
C LEU A 110 33.53 -1.45 -4.09
N ARG A 111 34.70 -2.04 -3.75
CA ARG A 111 35.69 -1.37 -2.91
C ARG A 111 36.21 -0.08 -3.53
N ARG A 112 36.45 -0.06 -4.85
CA ARG A 112 36.94 1.12 -5.55
C ARG A 112 35.90 2.23 -5.65
N ILE A 113 34.61 1.87 -5.78
CA ILE A 113 33.46 2.78 -5.72
C ILE A 113 33.33 3.39 -4.33
N GLY A 114 33.68 2.64 -3.28
CA GLY A 114 33.56 3.07 -1.88
C GLY A 114 32.21 2.73 -1.23
N ALA A 115 31.34 1.99 -1.93
CA ALA A 115 30.07 1.53 -1.37
C ALA A 115 30.29 0.59 -0.18
N LYS A 116 29.45 0.72 0.85
CA LYS A 116 29.47 -0.17 2.00
C LYS A 116 28.85 -1.52 1.64
N LEU A 117 29.40 -2.60 2.21
CA LEU A 117 28.99 -3.97 1.90
C LEU A 117 28.52 -4.71 3.15
N ILE A 118 27.26 -5.13 3.15
CA ILE A 118 26.67 -6.08 4.09
C ILE A 118 26.49 -7.39 3.34
N CYS A 119 26.90 -8.52 3.93
CA CYS A 119 26.60 -9.82 3.34
C CYS A 119 25.68 -10.66 4.23
N VAL A 120 24.82 -11.45 3.60
CA VAL A 120 24.01 -12.52 4.20
C VAL A 120 24.57 -13.84 3.71
N VAL A 121 25.25 -14.58 4.59
CA VAL A 121 25.99 -15.80 4.25
C VAL A 121 25.75 -16.91 5.25
N GLY A 122 25.87 -18.16 4.81
CA GLY A 122 25.85 -19.33 5.69
C GLY A 122 27.24 -19.71 6.23
N LYS A 123 28.32 -19.13 5.72
CA LYS A 123 29.70 -19.45 6.09
C LYS A 123 30.50 -18.21 6.48
N PRO A 124 30.84 -18.02 7.77
CA PRO A 124 31.52 -16.81 8.25
C PRO A 124 32.94 -16.67 7.72
N GLU A 125 33.61 -17.76 7.35
CA GLU A 125 34.98 -17.74 6.83
C GLU A 125 35.06 -17.59 5.30
N SER A 126 33.94 -17.38 4.62
CA SER A 126 33.89 -17.27 3.18
C SER A 126 34.59 -16.02 2.66
N THR A 127 34.93 -16.03 1.37
CA THR A 127 35.57 -14.91 0.68
C THR A 127 34.68 -13.66 0.74
N LEU A 128 33.35 -13.79 0.55
CA LEU A 128 32.43 -12.68 0.63
C LEU A 128 32.40 -12.09 2.06
N ALA A 129 32.30 -12.94 3.08
CA ALA A 129 32.29 -12.50 4.49
C ALA A 129 33.57 -11.70 4.85
N LYS A 130 34.75 -12.19 4.47
CA LYS A 130 36.03 -11.52 4.73
C LYS A 130 36.20 -10.18 4.00
N ASN A 131 35.39 -9.94 2.98
CA ASN A 131 35.43 -8.73 2.18
C ASN A 131 34.27 -7.77 2.49
N SER A 132 33.39 -8.09 3.42
CA SER A 132 32.24 -7.30 3.82
C SER A 132 32.53 -6.41 5.04
N ASP A 133 31.90 -5.25 5.13
CA ASP A 133 31.95 -4.38 6.32
C ASP A 133 31.14 -5.01 7.47
N ILE A 134 30.02 -5.69 7.15
CA ILE A 134 29.16 -6.37 8.14
C ILE A 134 28.75 -7.74 7.57
N VAL A 135 28.80 -8.74 8.44
CA VAL A 135 28.40 -10.12 8.13
C VAL A 135 27.14 -10.46 8.93
N LEU A 136 26.06 -10.77 8.21
CA LEU A 136 24.84 -11.34 8.77
C LEU A 136 24.86 -12.85 8.52
N LEU A 137 24.97 -13.63 9.60
CA LEU A 137 25.11 -15.08 9.50
C LEU A 137 23.73 -15.75 9.39
N ALA A 138 23.46 -16.34 8.22
CA ALA A 138 22.26 -17.12 7.89
C ALA A 138 22.59 -18.62 7.76
N GLU A 139 23.43 -19.13 8.67
CA GLU A 139 23.85 -20.52 8.69
C GLU A 139 22.69 -21.46 9.00
N VAL A 140 22.60 -22.55 8.26
CA VAL A 140 21.68 -23.68 8.51
C VAL A 140 22.46 -25.00 8.65
N GLU A 141 21.96 -25.88 9.49
CA GLU A 141 22.57 -27.18 9.70
C GLU A 141 22.56 -28.02 8.41
N ARG A 142 21.40 -28.00 7.72
CA ARG A 142 21.18 -28.71 6.45
C ARG A 142 20.02 -28.09 5.64
N GLU A 143 19.99 -28.43 4.37
CA GLU A 143 18.82 -28.20 3.53
C GLU A 143 17.73 -29.24 3.83
N ALA A 144 16.47 -28.84 3.88
CA ALA A 144 15.34 -29.77 4.04
C ALA A 144 15.09 -30.63 2.79
N CYS A 145 15.74 -30.33 1.69
CA CYS A 145 15.78 -31.18 0.50
C CYS A 145 16.40 -32.53 0.83
N PRO A 146 15.73 -33.67 0.55
CA PRO A 146 16.28 -35.02 0.85
C PRO A 146 17.63 -35.32 0.20
N LEU A 147 17.94 -34.65 -0.90
CA LEU A 147 19.24 -34.77 -1.57
C LEU A 147 20.29 -33.79 -1.01
N GLY A 148 19.91 -32.85 -0.16
CA GLY A 148 20.78 -31.78 0.34
C GLY A 148 21.30 -30.82 -0.72
N LEU A 149 20.65 -30.78 -1.93
CA LEU A 149 21.14 -30.02 -3.09
C LEU A 149 20.30 -28.78 -3.36
N ALA A 150 18.97 -28.88 -3.23
CA ALA A 150 18.09 -27.75 -3.52
C ALA A 150 18.07 -26.78 -2.33
N PRO A 151 18.37 -25.49 -2.53
CA PRO A 151 18.25 -24.49 -1.51
C PRO A 151 16.78 -24.36 -1.07
N THR A 152 16.49 -24.71 0.17
CA THR A 152 15.19 -24.65 0.83
C THR A 152 15.35 -23.91 2.16
N THR A 153 15.84 -24.56 3.19
CA THR A 153 16.06 -24.00 4.54
C THR A 153 16.95 -22.74 4.49
N SER A 154 18.05 -22.78 3.74
CA SER A 154 18.97 -21.64 3.62
C SER A 154 18.30 -20.41 3.00
N THR A 155 17.43 -20.61 2.00
CA THR A 155 16.69 -19.51 1.38
C THR A 155 15.58 -18.97 2.27
N THR A 156 14.92 -19.82 3.03
CA THR A 156 13.89 -19.45 4.01
C THR A 156 14.49 -18.62 5.15
N VAL A 157 15.63 -19.04 5.69
CA VAL A 157 16.36 -18.31 6.73
C VAL A 157 16.87 -16.95 6.21
N ALA A 158 17.46 -16.91 5.01
CA ALA A 158 17.92 -15.66 4.41
C ALA A 158 16.76 -14.68 4.14
N LEU A 159 15.60 -15.20 3.74
CA LEU A 159 14.38 -14.40 3.55
C LEU A 159 13.89 -13.83 4.89
N ALA A 160 13.77 -14.66 5.92
CA ALA A 160 13.32 -14.24 7.24
C ALA A 160 14.24 -13.16 7.85
N LEU A 161 15.56 -13.32 7.70
CA LEU A 161 16.55 -12.34 8.14
C LEU A 161 16.41 -10.99 7.41
N GLY A 162 16.20 -11.04 6.09
CA GLY A 162 15.96 -9.85 5.26
C GLY A 162 14.66 -9.15 5.61
N ASP A 163 13.60 -9.88 5.91
CA ASP A 163 12.32 -9.32 6.35
C ASP A 163 12.44 -8.68 7.75
N ALA A 164 13.16 -9.31 8.67
CA ALA A 164 13.46 -8.72 9.97
C ALA A 164 14.22 -7.39 9.83
N LEU A 165 15.19 -7.32 8.90
CA LEU A 165 15.93 -6.10 8.60
C LEU A 165 14.99 -5.00 8.07
N ALA A 166 14.12 -5.34 7.12
CA ALA A 166 13.17 -4.39 6.52
C ALA A 166 12.16 -3.85 7.54
N VAL A 167 11.64 -4.70 8.43
CA VAL A 167 10.68 -4.30 9.47
C VAL A 167 11.36 -3.42 10.53
N CYS A 168 12.57 -3.74 10.96
CA CYS A 168 13.32 -2.87 11.87
C CYS A 168 13.59 -1.48 11.27
N LEU A 169 13.90 -1.41 9.98
CA LEU A 169 14.09 -0.14 9.27
C LEU A 169 12.78 0.64 9.15
N LEU A 170 11.67 -0.03 8.81
CA LEU A 170 10.33 0.57 8.76
C LEU A 170 9.98 1.27 10.09
N GLU A 171 10.19 0.58 11.22
CA GLU A 171 9.93 1.15 12.55
C GLU A 171 10.82 2.36 12.85
N ARG A 172 12.12 2.29 12.48
CA ARG A 172 13.08 3.39 12.70
C ARG A 172 12.83 4.59 11.81
N HIS A 173 12.28 4.39 10.61
CA HIS A 173 11.82 5.47 9.73
C HIS A 173 10.47 6.06 10.15
N HIS A 174 9.82 5.52 11.20
CA HIS A 174 8.46 5.91 11.60
C HIS A 174 7.47 5.83 10.42
N PHE A 175 7.63 4.79 9.60
CA PHE A 175 6.84 4.61 8.39
C PHE A 175 5.38 4.30 8.73
N THR A 176 4.44 5.11 8.19
CA THR A 176 3.03 5.05 8.53
C THR A 176 2.20 4.34 7.46
N PRO A 177 0.94 3.94 7.77
CA PRO A 177 0.02 3.42 6.76
C PRO A 177 -0.21 4.40 5.59
N GLU A 178 -0.18 5.71 5.84
CA GLU A 178 -0.31 6.75 4.81
C GLU A 178 0.89 6.73 3.87
N ASN A 179 2.11 6.57 4.40
CA ASN A 179 3.31 6.38 3.59
C ASN A 179 3.21 5.11 2.74
N PHE A 180 2.72 4.00 3.33
CA PHE A 180 2.51 2.75 2.60
C PHE A 180 1.51 2.92 1.45
N ALA A 181 0.44 3.68 1.66
CA ALA A 181 -0.57 3.96 0.65
C ALA A 181 0.02 4.65 -0.58
N VAL A 182 0.94 5.62 -0.37
CA VAL A 182 1.64 6.34 -1.46
C VAL A 182 2.40 5.37 -2.38
N PHE A 183 3.04 4.35 -1.81
CA PHE A 183 3.79 3.35 -2.59
C PHE A 183 2.90 2.24 -3.18
N HIS A 184 1.65 2.10 -2.67
CA HIS A 184 0.69 1.08 -3.10
C HIS A 184 -0.66 1.67 -3.53
N PRO A 185 -0.71 2.63 -4.48
CA PRO A 185 -1.94 3.37 -4.81
C PRO A 185 -3.05 2.48 -5.37
N GLY A 186 -2.71 1.37 -6.02
CA GLY A 186 -3.66 0.40 -6.57
C GLY A 186 -4.23 -0.60 -5.57
N GLY A 187 -3.67 -0.70 -4.37
CA GLY A 187 -4.15 -1.59 -3.31
C GLY A 187 -5.41 -1.08 -2.60
N SER A 188 -6.13 -1.96 -1.90
CA SER A 188 -7.31 -1.57 -1.11
C SER A 188 -6.97 -0.51 -0.06
N LEU A 189 -5.84 -0.67 0.64
CA LEU A 189 -5.36 0.30 1.62
C LEU A 189 -5.01 1.64 0.96
N GLY A 190 -4.34 1.62 -0.20
CA GLY A 190 -4.00 2.84 -0.95
C GLY A 190 -5.24 3.62 -1.33
N ARG A 191 -6.24 2.95 -1.89
CA ARG A 191 -7.52 3.61 -2.23
C ARG A 191 -8.20 4.23 -1.03
N LYS A 192 -8.28 3.51 0.12
CA LYS A 192 -8.89 4.04 1.36
C LYS A 192 -8.20 5.30 1.90
N LEU A 193 -6.88 5.36 1.79
CA LEU A 193 -6.07 6.42 2.40
C LEU A 193 -5.72 7.57 1.45
N LEU A 194 -5.92 7.41 0.13
CA LEU A 194 -5.53 8.42 -0.86
C LEU A 194 -6.69 9.02 -1.63
N LEU A 195 -7.80 8.28 -1.84
CA LEU A 195 -8.93 8.82 -2.59
C LEU A 195 -9.71 9.83 -1.74
N THR A 196 -9.85 11.04 -2.29
CA THR A 196 -10.68 12.09 -1.72
C THR A 196 -12.09 12.05 -2.31
N VAL A 197 -13.01 12.74 -1.67
CA VAL A 197 -14.38 12.98 -2.19
C VAL A 197 -14.33 13.61 -3.58
N GLU A 198 -13.42 14.57 -3.83
CA GLU A 198 -13.22 15.21 -5.14
C GLU A 198 -12.94 14.22 -6.27
N ASN A 199 -12.23 13.10 -5.97
CA ASN A 199 -11.91 12.08 -6.97
C ASN A 199 -13.10 11.18 -7.36
N ILE A 200 -14.23 11.27 -6.64
CA ILE A 200 -15.36 10.34 -6.75
C ILE A 200 -16.69 11.06 -6.96
N MET A 201 -16.82 12.29 -6.49
CA MET A 201 -18.07 13.04 -6.55
C MET A 201 -18.51 13.30 -7.99
N HIS A 202 -19.82 13.41 -8.20
CA HIS A 202 -20.42 13.96 -9.39
C HIS A 202 -20.52 15.49 -9.22
N GLY A 203 -19.66 16.22 -9.90
CA GLY A 203 -19.54 17.69 -9.82
C GLY A 203 -19.62 18.35 -11.19
N GLY A 204 -19.62 19.68 -11.23
CA GLY A 204 -19.73 20.45 -12.47
C GLY A 204 -21.03 20.14 -13.20
N GLU A 205 -20.94 19.77 -14.49
CA GLU A 205 -22.12 19.43 -15.32
C GLU A 205 -22.86 18.18 -14.83
N ASP A 206 -22.18 17.28 -14.09
CA ASP A 206 -22.78 16.06 -13.54
C ASP A 206 -23.39 16.25 -12.15
N ASN A 207 -23.31 17.46 -11.58
CA ASN A 207 -23.94 17.77 -10.30
C ASN A 207 -25.47 17.85 -10.48
N PRO A 208 -26.27 16.95 -9.86
CA PRO A 208 -27.71 17.00 -9.93
C PRO A 208 -28.23 18.14 -9.06
N THR A 209 -28.60 19.26 -9.67
CA THR A 209 -29.10 20.46 -8.97
C THR A 209 -30.44 20.93 -9.53
N VAL A 210 -31.30 21.43 -8.65
CA VAL A 210 -32.45 22.22 -8.96
C VAL A 210 -32.45 23.46 -8.10
N PHE A 211 -33.03 24.57 -8.64
CA PHE A 211 -33.14 25.80 -7.89
C PHE A 211 -34.33 25.78 -6.94
N LYS A 212 -34.24 26.56 -5.90
CA LYS A 212 -35.35 26.88 -5.01
C LYS A 212 -36.55 27.33 -5.85
N GLY A 213 -37.77 26.85 -5.52
CA GLY A 213 -38.99 27.13 -6.26
C GLY A 213 -39.24 26.22 -7.46
N ALA A 214 -38.29 25.36 -7.84
CA ALA A 214 -38.53 24.29 -8.82
C ALA A 214 -39.61 23.33 -8.31
N THR A 215 -40.28 22.60 -9.21
CA THR A 215 -41.27 21.61 -8.84
C THR A 215 -40.60 20.25 -8.50
N VAL A 216 -41.32 19.42 -7.77
CA VAL A 216 -40.89 18.02 -7.55
C VAL A 216 -40.73 17.28 -8.88
N ARG A 217 -41.51 17.60 -9.88
CA ARG A 217 -41.40 17.10 -11.26
C ARG A 217 -40.03 17.42 -11.85
N ASP A 218 -39.57 18.69 -11.74
CA ASP A 218 -38.27 19.10 -12.23
C ASP A 218 -37.14 18.35 -11.52
N ALA A 219 -37.24 18.17 -10.20
CA ALA A 219 -36.30 17.36 -9.43
C ALA A 219 -36.23 15.94 -9.95
N LEU A 220 -37.36 15.29 -10.23
CA LEU A 220 -37.41 13.92 -10.78
C LEU A 220 -36.75 13.80 -12.16
N PHE A 221 -36.91 14.83 -13.03
CA PHE A 221 -36.20 14.84 -14.31
C PHE A 221 -34.69 14.86 -14.13
N VAL A 222 -34.17 15.73 -13.26
CA VAL A 222 -32.73 15.80 -12.96
C VAL A 222 -32.24 14.49 -12.33
N MET A 223 -32.96 13.91 -11.35
CA MET A 223 -32.63 12.66 -10.72
C MET A 223 -32.56 11.51 -11.75
N THR A 224 -33.49 11.48 -12.71
CA THR A 224 -33.55 10.45 -13.76
C THR A 224 -32.41 10.64 -14.76
N GLU A 225 -32.18 11.87 -15.23
CA GLU A 225 -31.12 12.21 -16.18
C GLU A 225 -29.74 11.85 -15.62
N LYS A 226 -29.46 12.20 -14.37
CA LYS A 226 -28.16 11.94 -13.72
C LYS A 226 -28.05 10.52 -13.15
N GLY A 227 -29.16 9.81 -12.97
CA GLY A 227 -29.18 8.41 -12.54
C GLY A 227 -28.70 8.17 -11.10
N LEU A 228 -28.73 9.18 -10.24
CA LEU A 228 -28.20 9.12 -8.87
C LEU A 228 -29.29 8.95 -7.79
N GLY A 229 -30.58 8.95 -8.20
CA GLY A 229 -31.70 8.83 -7.25
C GLY A 229 -31.79 9.95 -6.22
N ALA A 230 -31.11 11.07 -6.47
CA ALA A 230 -31.11 12.25 -5.61
C ALA A 230 -30.78 13.51 -6.40
N THR A 231 -31.21 14.69 -5.91
CA THR A 231 -30.83 16.00 -6.44
C THR A 231 -30.67 17.00 -5.30
N ASN A 232 -29.67 17.88 -5.42
CA ASN A 232 -29.42 18.98 -4.51
C ASN A 232 -30.38 20.14 -4.82
N VAL A 233 -30.93 20.80 -3.82
CA VAL A 233 -31.70 22.01 -3.92
C VAL A 233 -30.79 23.16 -3.53
N ILE A 234 -30.63 24.15 -4.43
CA ILE A 234 -29.74 25.29 -4.25
C ILE A 234 -30.45 26.61 -4.39
N ASP A 235 -29.89 27.70 -3.85
CA ASP A 235 -30.31 29.07 -4.12
C ASP A 235 -29.65 29.64 -5.38
N GLU A 236 -29.93 30.91 -5.69
CA GLU A 236 -29.38 31.63 -6.85
C GLU A 236 -27.87 31.84 -6.77
N ASP A 237 -27.30 31.85 -5.55
CA ASP A 237 -25.85 31.96 -5.28
C ASP A 237 -25.16 30.60 -5.25
N GLY A 238 -25.90 29.49 -5.43
CA GLY A 238 -25.40 28.14 -5.45
C GLY A 238 -25.23 27.48 -4.08
N HIS A 239 -25.73 28.09 -2.99
CA HIS A 239 -25.67 27.48 -1.65
C HIS A 239 -26.67 26.35 -1.53
N LEU A 240 -26.26 25.29 -0.85
CA LEU A 240 -27.10 24.13 -0.59
C LEU A 240 -28.20 24.46 0.42
N LEU A 241 -29.47 24.31 0.01
CA LEU A 241 -30.64 24.45 0.87
C LEU A 241 -31.18 23.10 1.37
N GLY A 242 -31.07 22.06 0.54
CA GLY A 242 -31.63 20.77 0.86
C GLY A 242 -31.27 19.68 -0.15
N LEU A 243 -31.82 18.50 0.10
CA LEU A 243 -31.63 17.31 -0.73
C LEU A 243 -32.97 16.62 -0.93
N VAL A 244 -33.32 16.29 -2.17
CA VAL A 244 -34.45 15.43 -2.52
C VAL A 244 -33.91 14.08 -2.95
N THR A 245 -34.50 13.00 -2.44
CA THR A 245 -34.13 11.62 -2.76
C THR A 245 -35.35 10.82 -3.26
N ASP A 246 -35.12 9.66 -3.88
CA ASP A 246 -36.17 8.69 -4.23
C ASP A 246 -37.08 8.33 -3.03
N GLY A 247 -36.51 8.33 -1.82
CA GLY A 247 -37.27 8.09 -0.59
C GLY A 247 -38.25 9.21 -0.27
N ASP A 248 -37.88 10.46 -0.55
CA ASP A 248 -38.76 11.62 -0.34
C ASP A 248 -39.91 11.59 -1.34
N VAL A 249 -39.59 11.33 -2.62
CA VAL A 249 -40.60 11.19 -3.68
C VAL A 249 -41.58 10.08 -3.37
N ARG A 250 -41.14 8.90 -2.91
CA ARG A 250 -42.04 7.80 -2.52
C ARG A 250 -42.98 8.20 -1.37
N ARG A 251 -42.49 8.95 -0.39
CA ARG A 251 -43.36 9.47 0.71
C ARG A 251 -44.37 10.50 0.19
N GLY A 252 -43.98 11.31 -0.81
CA GLY A 252 -44.87 12.24 -1.45
C GLY A 252 -46.08 11.59 -2.14
N LEU A 253 -45.93 10.37 -2.69
CA LEU A 253 -47.01 9.60 -3.30
C LEU A 253 -48.20 9.35 -2.35
N ASP A 254 -47.96 9.22 -1.04
CA ASP A 254 -48.99 9.04 -0.04
C ASP A 254 -49.83 10.31 0.19
N SER A 255 -49.34 11.48 -0.26
CA SER A 255 -49.96 12.79 -0.04
C SER A 255 -50.96 13.19 -1.12
N GLY A 256 -51.17 12.37 -2.16
CA GLY A 256 -52.12 12.59 -3.25
C GLY A 256 -51.49 12.83 -4.62
N SER A 257 -52.32 12.92 -5.66
CA SER A 257 -51.88 12.93 -7.06
C SER A 257 -51.22 14.26 -7.52
N ASN A 258 -51.30 15.33 -6.75
CA ASN A 258 -50.77 16.64 -7.13
C ASN A 258 -49.41 16.99 -6.56
N PHE A 259 -48.74 16.05 -5.87
CA PHE A 259 -47.45 16.31 -5.23
C PHE A 259 -46.32 16.66 -6.19
N LEU A 260 -46.44 16.28 -7.46
CA LEU A 260 -45.45 16.61 -8.51
C LEU A 260 -45.36 18.11 -8.81
N GLU A 261 -46.40 18.85 -8.53
CA GLU A 261 -46.48 20.32 -8.73
C GLU A 261 -46.06 21.08 -7.46
N TRP A 262 -45.72 20.40 -6.37
CA TRP A 262 -45.26 21.07 -5.16
C TRP A 262 -43.87 21.67 -5.36
N PRO A 263 -43.57 22.81 -4.69
CA PRO A 263 -42.20 23.29 -4.59
C PRO A 263 -41.31 22.25 -3.95
N VAL A 264 -40.08 22.11 -4.44
CA VAL A 264 -39.12 21.11 -3.91
C VAL A 264 -38.82 21.29 -2.41
N GLU A 265 -38.94 22.53 -1.92
CA GLU A 265 -38.73 22.90 -0.51
C GLU A 265 -39.72 22.21 0.42
N ASP A 266 -40.93 21.89 -0.05
CA ASP A 266 -41.96 21.21 0.74
C ASP A 266 -41.69 19.72 0.89
N MET A 267 -40.75 19.18 0.06
CA MET A 267 -40.42 17.76 0.04
C MET A 267 -38.97 17.45 0.48
N MET A 268 -38.04 18.40 0.27
CA MET A 268 -36.62 18.19 0.53
C MET A 268 -36.32 17.93 2.01
N THR A 269 -35.27 17.16 2.26
CA THR A 269 -34.61 17.16 3.54
C THR A 269 -33.80 18.45 3.68
N ALA A 270 -34.29 19.40 4.49
CA ALA A 270 -33.58 20.64 4.78
C ALA A 270 -32.33 20.35 5.62
N MET A 271 -31.23 21.07 5.35
CA MET A 271 -29.92 20.88 6.03
C MET A 271 -29.47 19.42 6.08
N PRO A 272 -29.29 18.77 4.91
CA PRO A 272 -28.81 17.40 4.87
C PRO A 272 -27.39 17.32 5.43
N ARG A 273 -26.94 16.10 5.82
CA ARG A 273 -25.52 15.90 6.08
C ARG A 273 -24.73 16.16 4.82
N THR A 274 -23.62 16.85 4.97
CA THR A 274 -22.70 17.23 3.88
C THR A 274 -21.29 16.76 4.17
N ILE A 275 -20.46 16.79 3.15
CA ILE A 275 -19.02 16.56 3.27
C ILE A 275 -18.29 17.56 2.36
N THR A 276 -17.03 17.89 2.69
CA THR A 276 -16.18 18.73 1.84
C THR A 276 -15.34 17.86 0.89
N LYS A 277 -14.95 18.42 -0.25
CA LYS A 277 -14.29 17.70 -1.34
C LYS A 277 -12.89 17.18 -0.99
N ASP A 278 -12.21 17.80 -0.03
CA ASP A 278 -10.87 17.45 0.47
C ASP A 278 -10.85 16.24 1.42
N LYS A 279 -12.01 15.85 1.95
CA LYS A 279 -12.14 14.71 2.83
C LYS A 279 -11.87 13.39 2.11
N LEU A 280 -11.43 12.38 2.86
CA LEU A 280 -11.23 11.05 2.31
C LEU A 280 -12.56 10.40 1.91
N ALA A 281 -12.55 9.66 0.83
CA ALA A 281 -13.71 8.87 0.38
C ALA A 281 -14.16 7.86 1.45
N ALA A 282 -13.24 7.32 2.24
CA ALA A 282 -13.54 6.46 3.38
C ALA A 282 -14.32 7.20 4.49
N GLU A 283 -14.05 8.50 4.70
CA GLU A 283 -14.83 9.31 5.65
C GLU A 283 -16.27 9.51 5.14
N ALA A 284 -16.46 9.70 3.82
CA ALA A 284 -17.79 9.76 3.22
C ALA A 284 -18.59 8.48 3.48
N LEU A 285 -17.99 7.32 3.25
CA LEU A 285 -18.63 6.02 3.53
C LEU A 285 -19.01 5.89 5.01
N HIS A 286 -18.09 6.23 5.90
CA HIS A 286 -18.35 6.18 7.35
C HIS A 286 -19.50 7.11 7.76
N LEU A 287 -19.56 8.32 7.21
CA LEU A 287 -20.68 9.25 7.46
C LEU A 287 -22.00 8.71 6.96
N MET A 288 -22.01 8.04 5.79
CA MET A 288 -23.21 7.42 5.22
C MET A 288 -23.72 6.27 6.09
N GLU A 289 -22.83 5.36 6.52
CA GLU A 289 -23.17 4.18 7.33
C GLU A 289 -23.62 4.53 8.74
N LYS A 290 -22.96 5.50 9.38
CA LYS A 290 -23.24 5.92 10.75
C LYS A 290 -24.31 6.98 10.88
N ASN A 291 -24.95 7.37 9.79
CA ASN A 291 -26.05 8.34 9.84
C ASN A 291 -27.22 7.81 10.68
N GLN A 292 -27.83 8.69 11.48
CA GLN A 292 -29.00 8.39 12.30
C GLN A 292 -30.20 9.19 11.80
N PRO A 293 -31.43 8.66 11.81
CA PRO A 293 -31.83 7.34 12.35
C PRO A 293 -31.59 6.16 11.39
N ARG A 294 -31.15 6.39 10.17
CA ARG A 294 -30.88 5.36 9.14
C ARG A 294 -29.65 5.70 8.34
N PRO A 295 -28.90 4.70 7.88
CA PRO A 295 -27.86 4.92 6.86
C PRO A 295 -28.41 5.66 5.65
N ILE A 296 -27.55 6.46 5.03
CA ILE A 296 -27.87 7.22 3.80
C ILE A 296 -26.98 6.74 2.67
N THR A 297 -27.44 6.94 1.43
CA THR A 297 -26.76 6.46 0.23
C THR A 297 -26.10 7.57 -0.56
N VAL A 298 -26.39 8.82 -0.20
CA VAL A 298 -25.88 10.00 -0.88
C VAL A 298 -25.46 11.07 0.14
N LEU A 299 -24.43 11.83 -0.22
CA LEU A 299 -23.96 13.01 0.53
C LEU A 299 -23.76 14.17 -0.45
N PRO A 300 -24.41 15.31 -0.26
CA PRO A 300 -24.02 16.55 -0.93
C PRO A 300 -22.60 16.95 -0.56
N VAL A 301 -21.86 17.43 -1.55
CA VAL A 301 -20.50 17.95 -1.38
C VAL A 301 -20.55 19.46 -1.43
N VAL A 302 -20.03 20.11 -0.40
CA VAL A 302 -20.02 21.57 -0.28
C VAL A 302 -18.62 22.11 -0.01
N ASP A 303 -18.44 23.40 -0.25
CA ASP A 303 -17.24 24.13 0.21
C ASP A 303 -17.43 24.72 1.62
N GLY A 304 -16.41 25.48 2.08
CA GLY A 304 -16.45 26.15 3.40
C GLY A 304 -17.52 27.22 3.56
N ASN A 305 -18.14 27.66 2.44
CA ASN A 305 -19.21 28.66 2.40
C ASN A 305 -20.59 28.03 2.13
N ASN A 306 -20.70 26.71 2.19
CA ASN A 306 -21.90 25.95 1.87
C ASN A 306 -22.34 26.00 0.40
N VAL A 307 -21.45 26.39 -0.53
CA VAL A 307 -21.71 26.28 -1.96
C VAL A 307 -21.71 24.83 -2.39
N CYS A 308 -22.75 24.40 -3.12
CA CYS A 308 -22.91 23.02 -3.57
C CYS A 308 -21.96 22.70 -4.74
N LEU A 309 -20.96 21.88 -4.51
CA LEU A 309 -19.97 21.47 -5.49
C LEU A 309 -20.34 20.18 -6.23
N GLY A 310 -21.18 19.33 -5.63
CA GLY A 310 -21.52 18.03 -6.19
C GLY A 310 -22.28 17.13 -5.23
N ILE A 311 -22.24 15.84 -5.54
CA ILE A 311 -22.84 14.77 -4.73
C ILE A 311 -21.97 13.52 -4.81
N VAL A 312 -21.89 12.75 -3.71
CA VAL A 312 -21.28 11.42 -3.69
C VAL A 312 -22.36 10.37 -3.47
N HIS A 313 -22.36 9.32 -4.28
CA HIS A 313 -23.25 8.18 -4.11
C HIS A 313 -22.48 6.97 -3.61
N ILE A 314 -23.07 6.18 -2.70
CA ILE A 314 -22.43 5.01 -2.07
C ILE A 314 -21.95 3.97 -3.10
N THR A 315 -22.66 3.80 -4.22
CA THR A 315 -22.25 2.86 -5.27
C THR A 315 -20.92 3.23 -5.91
N ASP A 316 -20.58 4.53 -5.99
CA ASP A 316 -19.32 4.97 -6.56
C ASP A 316 -18.16 4.71 -5.61
N LEU A 317 -18.37 4.86 -4.31
CA LEU A 317 -17.44 4.44 -3.27
C LEU A 317 -17.13 2.94 -3.39
N LEU A 318 -18.19 2.11 -3.47
CA LEU A 318 -18.06 0.65 -3.60
C LEU A 318 -17.36 0.24 -4.91
N ARG A 319 -17.69 0.85 -6.04
CA ARG A 319 -17.02 0.61 -7.35
C ARG A 319 -15.53 0.95 -7.30
N ARG A 320 -15.13 1.92 -6.52
CA ARG A 320 -13.72 2.28 -6.30
C ARG A 320 -13.05 1.40 -5.24
N GLY A 321 -13.77 0.45 -4.64
CA GLY A 321 -13.25 -0.48 -3.63
C GLY A 321 -13.00 0.18 -2.27
N ILE A 322 -13.76 1.21 -1.95
CA ILE A 322 -13.84 1.82 -0.63
C ILE A 322 -14.88 1.02 0.16
N VAL A 323 -14.41 0.13 1.05
CA VAL A 323 -15.23 -0.76 1.89
C VAL A 323 -14.67 -0.87 3.30
#